data_2a599d2d7efba834ae69a4acac993a54
#
_entry.id   2a599d2d7efba834ae69a4acac993a54
#
_cell.length_a   1.000
_cell.length_b   1.000
_cell.length_c   1.000
_cell.angle_alpha   90.00
_cell.angle_beta   90.00
_cell.angle_gamma   90.00
#
_symmetry.space_group_name_H-M   'P 1'
#
loop_
_entity.id
_entity.type
_entity.pdbx_description
1 polymer ?
#
loop_
_entity_poly.entity_id
_entity_poly.type
_entity_poly.pdbx_seq_one_letter_code
_entity_poly.pdbx_strand_id
1 'polypeptide(L)'
;AGTVPDKSLYAFPGVGLEGFGVLQSRFHENWCTYFGNRIGAGNQRRYNASYVYLTFPFPEGLTPDIPTADYADDPRAQAIAAAAARLNELRENWLNPPELIERVPEVVEGYPDRILPKDEAAAKELKKRTLTNLYNTRPAWLDHAHRALDEAVAEAYGWGDDYRAGTLTDDEILARLFRLNQERVSA
;
A
#
# COMPACT_ATOMS: atom_id res chain seq x y z
N ALA A 1 7.23 -24.13 2.60
CA ALA A 1 6.29 -24.40 1.51
C ALA A 1 5.98 -23.08 0.82
N GLY A 2 6.19 -22.99 -0.50
CA GLY A 2 5.91 -21.76 -1.24
C GLY A 2 4.41 -21.63 -1.52
N THR A 3 3.83 -20.50 -1.14
CA THR A 3 2.46 -20.16 -1.56
C THR A 3 2.51 -19.71 -3.02
N VAL A 4 1.74 -20.35 -3.88
CA VAL A 4 1.60 -19.94 -5.29
C VAL A 4 0.38 -19.04 -5.38
N PRO A 5 0.54 -17.76 -5.78
CA PRO A 5 -0.59 -16.86 -5.93
C PRO A 5 -1.51 -17.30 -7.08
N ASP A 6 -2.81 -17.05 -6.94
CA ASP A 6 -3.78 -17.20 -8.03
C ASP A 6 -3.43 -16.24 -9.18
N LYS A 7 -3.84 -16.62 -10.40
CA LYS A 7 -3.60 -15.82 -11.62
C LYS A 7 -4.19 -14.41 -11.61
N SER A 8 -5.09 -14.12 -10.66
CA SER A 8 -5.69 -12.79 -10.46
C SER A 8 -4.91 -11.90 -9.49
N LEU A 9 -3.83 -12.42 -8.88
CA LEU A 9 -2.99 -11.72 -7.93
C LEU A 9 -1.63 -11.37 -8.54
N TYR A 10 -1.11 -10.21 -8.16
CA TYR A 10 0.27 -9.83 -8.44
C TYR A 10 1.10 -10.02 -7.16
N ALA A 11 2.11 -10.87 -7.23
CA ALA A 11 3.09 -11.01 -6.16
C ALA A 11 4.28 -10.08 -6.41
N PHE A 12 4.72 -9.40 -5.38
CA PHE A 12 5.89 -8.53 -5.40
C PHE A 12 6.99 -9.14 -4.51
N PRO A 13 7.75 -10.12 -5.02
CA PRO A 13 8.79 -10.77 -4.23
C PRO A 13 9.91 -9.78 -3.89
N GLY A 14 10.41 -9.82 -2.66
CA GLY A 14 11.51 -8.96 -2.21
C GLY A 14 11.12 -7.53 -1.87
N VAL A 15 9.85 -7.16 -1.97
CA VAL A 15 9.36 -5.84 -1.56
C VAL A 15 9.09 -5.85 -0.05
N GLY A 16 9.80 -5.00 0.69
CA GLY A 16 9.60 -4.80 2.12
C GLY A 16 8.44 -3.85 2.45
N LEU A 17 8.35 -3.45 3.73
CA LEU A 17 7.31 -2.52 4.18
C LEU A 17 7.43 -1.13 3.56
N GLU A 18 8.64 -0.69 3.23
CA GLU A 18 8.92 0.57 2.54
C GLU A 18 8.34 0.56 1.12
N GLY A 19 8.62 -0.48 0.34
CA GLY A 19 8.05 -0.65 -0.99
C GLY A 19 6.53 -0.83 -0.96
N PHE A 20 6.02 -1.61 0.00
CA PHE A 20 4.58 -1.71 0.25
C PHE A 20 3.98 -0.33 0.58
N GLY A 21 4.66 0.48 1.41
CA GLY A 21 4.23 1.83 1.75
C GLY A 21 4.13 2.75 0.54
N VAL A 22 5.15 2.74 -0.32
CA VAL A 22 5.11 3.50 -1.58
C VAL A 22 3.91 3.08 -2.43
N LEU A 23 3.66 1.77 -2.58
CA LEU A 23 2.53 1.23 -3.36
C LEU A 23 1.16 1.53 -2.74
N GLN A 24 1.08 1.78 -1.42
CA GLN A 24 -0.16 2.17 -0.72
C GLN A 24 -0.38 3.68 -0.65
N SER A 25 0.59 4.48 -1.09
CA SER A 25 0.54 5.94 -1.03
C SER A 25 -0.34 6.55 -2.13
N ARG A 26 -0.75 7.80 -1.90
CA ARG A 26 -1.43 8.66 -2.87
C ARG A 26 -0.64 8.83 -4.17
N PHE A 27 0.69 8.76 -4.12
CA PHE A 27 1.56 8.88 -5.28
C PHE A 27 1.32 7.75 -6.27
N HIS A 28 1.37 6.51 -5.78
CA HIS A 28 1.11 5.34 -6.61
C HIS A 28 -0.38 5.22 -6.98
N GLU A 29 -1.30 5.61 -6.11
CA GLU A 29 -2.73 5.64 -6.42
C GLU A 29 -3.04 6.58 -7.59
N ASN A 30 -2.44 7.77 -7.63
CA ASN A 30 -2.59 8.72 -8.73
C ASN A 30 -2.03 8.15 -10.04
N TRP A 31 -0.86 7.52 -9.98
CA TRP A 31 -0.27 6.83 -11.13
C TRP A 31 -1.17 5.71 -11.64
N CYS A 32 -1.67 4.85 -10.75
CA CYS A 32 -2.62 3.78 -11.08
C CYS A 32 -3.92 4.33 -11.70
N THR A 33 -4.38 5.47 -11.21
CA THR A 33 -5.61 6.09 -11.70
C THR A 33 -5.47 6.59 -13.13
N TYR A 34 -4.29 7.11 -13.47
CA TYR A 34 -4.00 7.68 -14.78
C TYR A 34 -3.63 6.61 -15.83
N PHE A 35 -2.71 5.70 -15.46
CA PHE A 35 -2.18 4.68 -16.38
C PHE A 35 -2.92 3.35 -16.33
N GLY A 36 -3.73 3.12 -15.29
CA GLY A 36 -4.51 1.89 -15.14
C GLY A 36 -5.64 1.79 -16.16
N ASN A 37 -5.81 0.60 -16.73
CA ASN A 37 -6.93 0.31 -17.62
C ASN A 37 -8.24 0.18 -16.81
N ARG A 38 -9.36 0.43 -17.48
CA ARG A 38 -10.69 0.22 -16.93
C ARG A 38 -11.39 -0.93 -17.65
N ILE A 39 -12.13 -1.75 -16.89
CA ILE A 39 -12.79 -2.94 -17.44
C ILE A 39 -14.26 -2.99 -17.01
N GLY A 40 -15.08 -3.54 -17.94
CA GLY A 40 -16.48 -3.87 -17.71
C GLY A 40 -17.42 -2.67 -17.67
N ALA A 41 -18.71 -2.95 -17.62
CA ALA A 41 -19.78 -1.96 -17.58
C ALA A 41 -19.73 -1.06 -16.32
N GLY A 42 -19.11 -1.55 -15.24
CA GLY A 42 -18.90 -0.80 -13.99
C GLY A 42 -17.66 0.11 -14.00
N ASN A 43 -16.94 0.21 -15.12
CA ASN A 43 -15.74 1.06 -15.22
C ASN A 43 -14.69 0.80 -14.13
N GLN A 44 -14.55 -0.46 -13.69
CA GLN A 44 -13.66 -0.87 -12.63
C GLN A 44 -12.20 -0.71 -13.05
N ARG A 45 -11.38 -0.18 -12.14
CA ARG A 45 -9.93 -0.05 -12.36
C ARG A 45 -9.28 -1.42 -12.38
N ARG A 46 -8.45 -1.68 -13.38
CA ARG A 46 -7.60 -2.87 -13.46
C ARG A 46 -6.16 -2.48 -13.24
N TYR A 47 -5.54 -3.06 -12.22
CA TYR A 47 -4.10 -2.98 -12.05
C TYR A 47 -3.42 -3.77 -13.18
N ASN A 48 -2.51 -3.14 -13.90
CA ASN A 48 -1.69 -3.79 -14.92
C ASN A 48 -0.22 -3.55 -14.58
N ALA A 49 0.49 -4.61 -14.20
CA ALA A 49 1.89 -4.50 -13.78
C ALA A 49 2.76 -3.81 -14.84
N SER A 50 2.58 -4.12 -16.12
CA SER A 50 3.39 -3.56 -17.22
C SER A 50 3.23 -2.05 -17.40
N TYR A 51 2.03 -1.52 -17.16
CA TYR A 51 1.74 -0.08 -17.37
C TYR A 51 1.72 0.73 -16.07
N VAL A 52 1.61 0.06 -14.92
CA VAL A 52 1.47 0.72 -13.63
C VAL A 52 2.72 0.51 -12.77
N TYR A 53 3.08 -0.75 -12.49
CA TYR A 53 4.19 -1.05 -11.59
C TYR A 53 5.56 -0.82 -12.25
N LEU A 54 5.77 -1.40 -13.45
CA LEU A 54 7.06 -1.34 -14.13
C LEU A 54 7.42 0.06 -14.66
N THR A 55 6.43 0.92 -14.80
CA THR A 55 6.64 2.31 -15.24
C THR A 55 6.62 3.32 -14.10
N PHE A 56 6.26 2.89 -12.89
CA PHE A 56 6.19 3.80 -11.75
C PHE A 56 7.60 4.24 -11.32
N PRO A 57 7.87 5.54 -11.26
CA PRO A 57 9.18 6.06 -10.88
C PRO A 57 9.31 6.11 -9.35
N PHE A 58 9.66 4.99 -8.72
CA PHE A 58 9.92 4.92 -7.27
C PHE A 58 10.90 6.01 -6.81
N PRO A 59 10.92 6.40 -5.52
CA PRO A 59 11.92 7.31 -4.98
C PRO A 59 13.34 6.83 -5.30
N GLU A 60 14.24 7.75 -5.59
CA GLU A 60 15.62 7.42 -5.93
C GLU A 60 16.33 6.66 -4.81
N GLY A 61 16.99 5.56 -5.16
CA GLY A 61 17.67 4.66 -4.22
C GLY A 61 16.73 3.72 -3.45
N LEU A 62 15.40 3.82 -3.64
CA LEU A 62 14.40 2.94 -3.01
C LEU A 62 13.58 2.19 -4.08
N THR A 63 14.23 1.78 -5.13
CA THR A 63 13.60 1.07 -6.25
C THR A 63 13.55 -0.44 -6.00
N PRO A 64 12.55 -1.17 -6.50
CA PRO A 64 12.38 -2.60 -6.25
C PRO A 64 13.48 -3.52 -6.79
N ASP A 65 14.35 -3.03 -7.65
CA ASP A 65 15.52 -3.72 -8.19
C ASP A 65 16.73 -3.66 -7.25
N ILE A 66 16.72 -2.76 -6.25
CA ILE A 66 17.73 -2.69 -5.20
C ILE A 66 17.29 -3.62 -4.04
N PRO A 67 18.16 -4.55 -3.59
CA PRO A 67 17.85 -5.36 -2.42
C PRO A 67 17.53 -4.50 -1.18
N THR A 68 16.47 -4.83 -0.45
CA THR A 68 16.05 -4.09 0.77
C THR A 68 17.19 -3.93 1.79
N ALA A 69 18.10 -4.91 1.87
CA ALA A 69 19.25 -4.85 2.75
C ALA A 69 20.23 -3.70 2.45
N ASP A 70 20.28 -3.26 1.19
CA ASP A 70 21.24 -2.24 0.75
C ASP A 70 20.82 -0.82 1.16
N TYR A 71 19.53 -0.61 1.48
CA TYR A 71 19.00 0.66 1.96
C TYR A 71 18.28 0.53 3.33
N ALA A 72 18.55 -0.53 4.08
CA ALA A 72 17.90 -0.77 5.37
C ALA A 72 18.16 0.37 6.39
N ASP A 73 19.31 1.03 6.29
CA ASP A 73 19.69 2.16 7.14
C ASP A 73 19.28 3.53 6.56
N ASP A 74 18.63 3.57 5.41
CA ASP A 74 18.13 4.83 4.84
C ASP A 74 16.94 5.34 5.68
N PRO A 75 17.06 6.54 6.28
CA PRO A 75 16.01 7.09 7.12
C PRO A 75 14.68 7.29 6.38
N ARG A 76 14.70 7.50 5.05
CA ARG A 76 13.50 7.62 4.21
C ARG A 76 12.77 6.28 4.12
N ALA A 77 13.52 5.20 3.87
CA ALA A 77 12.97 3.84 3.83
C ALA A 77 12.36 3.45 5.19
N GLN A 78 13.07 3.75 6.28
CA GLN A 78 12.60 3.48 7.64
C GLN A 78 11.33 4.26 7.98
N ALA A 79 11.25 5.54 7.59
CA ALA A 79 10.05 6.35 7.82
C ALA A 79 8.83 5.81 7.05
N ILE A 80 9.00 5.45 5.78
CA ILE A 80 7.94 4.85 4.97
C ILE A 80 7.51 3.50 5.58
N ALA A 81 8.47 2.64 5.93
CA ALA A 81 8.19 1.34 6.53
C ALA A 81 7.40 1.46 7.85
N ALA A 82 7.78 2.40 8.72
CA ALA A 82 7.09 2.66 9.97
C ALA A 82 5.65 3.14 9.76
N ALA A 83 5.43 4.07 8.83
CA ALA A 83 4.11 4.57 8.50
C ALA A 83 3.23 3.48 7.85
N ALA A 84 3.80 2.67 6.96
CA ALA A 84 3.12 1.53 6.34
C ALA A 84 2.75 0.44 7.36
N ALA A 85 3.65 0.10 8.27
CA ALA A 85 3.39 -0.83 9.37
C ALA A 85 2.24 -0.34 10.24
N ARG A 86 2.24 0.95 10.60
CA ARG A 86 1.17 1.54 11.40
C ARG A 86 -0.18 1.53 10.70
N LEU A 87 -0.21 1.89 9.42
CA LEU A 87 -1.43 1.80 8.61
C LEU A 87 -1.97 0.37 8.57
N ASN A 88 -1.09 -0.61 8.35
CA ASN A 88 -1.47 -2.01 8.29
C ASN A 88 -1.98 -2.53 9.64
N GLU A 89 -1.33 -2.19 10.74
CA GLU A 89 -1.76 -2.51 12.11
C GLU A 89 -3.18 -1.97 12.40
N LEU A 90 -3.41 -0.71 12.10
CA LEU A 90 -4.72 -0.07 12.32
C LEU A 90 -5.83 -0.72 11.49
N ARG A 91 -5.54 -1.07 10.22
CA ARG A 91 -6.48 -1.80 9.37
C ARG A 91 -6.75 -3.20 9.89
N GLU A 92 -5.72 -3.92 10.31
CA GLU A 92 -5.85 -5.27 10.87
C GLU A 92 -6.69 -5.25 12.16
N ASN A 93 -6.43 -4.31 13.06
CA ASN A 93 -7.20 -4.16 14.30
C ASN A 93 -8.68 -3.81 14.04
N TRP A 94 -8.95 -3.08 12.96
CA TRP A 94 -10.33 -2.80 12.58
C TRP A 94 -11.01 -4.00 11.94
N LEU A 95 -10.32 -4.71 11.05
CA LEU A 95 -10.84 -5.89 10.34
C LEU A 95 -11.05 -7.07 11.28
N ASN A 96 -10.09 -7.31 12.17
CA ASN A 96 -9.98 -8.47 13.02
C ASN A 96 -9.75 -8.05 14.49
N PRO A 97 -10.71 -7.35 15.13
CA PRO A 97 -10.53 -6.89 16.50
C PRO A 97 -10.44 -8.06 17.47
N PRO A 98 -9.49 -8.05 18.42
CA PRO A 98 -9.22 -9.18 19.32
C PRO A 98 -10.42 -9.63 20.14
N GLU A 99 -11.36 -8.75 20.41
CA GLU A 99 -12.59 -9.07 21.15
C GLU A 99 -13.56 -9.95 20.34
N LEU A 100 -13.50 -9.94 19.01
CA LEU A 100 -14.39 -10.67 18.13
C LEU A 100 -13.77 -11.96 17.55
N ILE A 101 -12.44 -12.10 17.61
CA ILE A 101 -11.74 -13.19 16.96
C ILE A 101 -11.01 -14.12 17.93
N GLU A 102 -10.81 -15.34 17.49
CA GLU A 102 -9.87 -16.32 18.02
C GLU A 102 -8.84 -16.64 16.95
N ARG A 103 -7.54 -16.64 17.34
CA ARG A 103 -6.44 -17.08 16.46
C ARG A 103 -6.13 -18.52 16.77
N VAL A 104 -6.31 -19.39 15.80
CA VAL A 104 -6.05 -20.82 15.91
C VAL A 104 -4.84 -21.16 15.06
N PRO A 105 -3.76 -21.68 15.65
CA PRO A 105 -2.59 -22.10 14.90
C PRO A 105 -2.96 -23.02 13.74
N GLU A 106 -2.35 -22.77 12.57
CA GLU A 106 -2.55 -23.63 11.42
C GLU A 106 -1.79 -24.96 11.63
N VAL A 107 -2.34 -26.05 11.12
CA VAL A 107 -1.72 -27.38 11.22
C VAL A 107 -0.47 -27.49 10.36
N VAL A 108 -0.40 -26.73 9.27
CA VAL A 108 0.74 -26.72 8.35
C VAL A 108 1.74 -25.65 8.79
N GLU A 109 2.96 -26.10 9.10
CA GLU A 109 4.05 -25.22 9.52
C GLU A 109 4.37 -24.15 8.46
N GLY A 110 4.55 -22.89 8.89
CA GLY A 110 4.85 -21.75 8.03
C GLY A 110 3.61 -21.05 7.45
N TYR A 111 2.41 -21.50 7.76
CA TYR A 111 1.19 -20.78 7.44
C TYR A 111 0.73 -19.91 8.61
N PRO A 112 0.11 -18.74 8.35
CA PRO A 112 -0.41 -17.89 9.41
C PRO A 112 -1.58 -18.56 10.13
N ASP A 113 -1.80 -18.16 11.39
CA ASP A 113 -2.94 -18.61 12.17
C ASP A 113 -4.26 -18.34 11.45
N ARG A 114 -5.19 -19.27 11.58
CA ARG A 114 -6.58 -19.06 11.14
C ARG A 114 -7.27 -18.07 12.07
N ILE A 115 -7.96 -17.12 11.49
CA ILE A 115 -8.77 -16.15 12.21
C ILE A 115 -10.21 -16.62 12.18
N LEU A 116 -10.74 -17.00 13.34
CA LEU A 116 -12.10 -17.49 13.49
C LEU A 116 -12.92 -16.52 14.37
N PRO A 117 -14.23 -16.33 14.10
CA PRO A 117 -15.09 -15.60 15.01
C PRO A 117 -15.28 -16.37 16.30
N LYS A 118 -15.30 -15.70 17.44
CA LYS A 118 -15.52 -16.32 18.75
C LYS A 118 -16.90 -16.95 18.92
N ASP A 119 -17.92 -16.36 18.27
CA ASP A 119 -19.31 -16.80 18.32
C ASP A 119 -20.11 -16.30 17.09
N GLU A 120 -21.39 -16.63 17.03
CA GLU A 120 -22.28 -16.21 15.94
C GLU A 120 -22.49 -14.68 15.87
N ALA A 121 -22.49 -13.99 17.02
CA ALA A 121 -22.62 -12.53 17.05
C ALA A 121 -21.38 -11.87 16.47
N ALA A 122 -20.18 -12.34 16.87
CA ALA A 122 -18.92 -11.93 16.29
C ALA A 122 -18.85 -12.21 14.78
N ALA A 123 -19.32 -13.37 14.33
CA ALA A 123 -19.37 -13.70 12.90
C ALA A 123 -20.25 -12.74 12.09
N LYS A 124 -21.38 -12.31 12.65
CA LYS A 124 -22.28 -11.31 12.01
C LYS A 124 -21.64 -9.93 11.93
N GLU A 125 -20.90 -9.52 12.96
CA GLU A 125 -20.21 -8.24 13.01
C GLU A 125 -19.01 -8.23 12.07
N LEU A 126 -18.19 -9.29 12.05
CA LEU A 126 -17.02 -9.40 11.17
C LEU A 126 -17.40 -9.36 9.69
N LYS A 127 -18.56 -9.90 9.30
CA LYS A 127 -19.06 -9.78 7.92
C LYS A 127 -19.23 -8.34 7.43
N LYS A 128 -19.41 -7.38 8.34
CA LYS A 128 -19.53 -5.95 8.01
C LYS A 128 -18.15 -5.28 7.93
N ARG A 129 -17.12 -5.88 8.50
CA ARG A 129 -15.77 -5.35 8.58
C ARG A 129 -14.96 -5.78 7.36
N THR A 130 -15.23 -5.14 6.25
CA THR A 130 -14.50 -5.34 4.98
C THR A 130 -13.68 -4.10 4.66
N LEU A 131 -12.59 -4.27 3.91
CA LEU A 131 -11.81 -3.11 3.43
C LEU A 131 -12.70 -2.10 2.69
N THR A 132 -13.63 -2.58 1.87
CA THR A 132 -14.60 -1.72 1.17
C THR A 132 -15.40 -0.85 2.14
N ASN A 133 -15.95 -1.44 3.20
CA ASN A 133 -16.72 -0.69 4.19
C ASN A 133 -15.84 0.27 5.00
N LEU A 134 -14.62 -0.14 5.33
CA LEU A 134 -13.65 0.73 6.00
C LEU A 134 -13.35 1.98 5.18
N TYR A 135 -13.02 1.80 3.90
CA TYR A 135 -12.66 2.91 3.02
C TYR A 135 -13.87 3.77 2.61
N ASN A 136 -15.06 3.19 2.53
CA ASN A 136 -16.31 3.97 2.34
C ASN A 136 -16.65 4.83 3.55
N THR A 137 -16.41 4.32 4.76
CA THR A 137 -16.65 5.06 6.02
C THR A 137 -15.54 6.09 6.28
N ARG A 138 -14.31 5.75 5.92
CA ARG A 138 -13.08 6.55 6.04
C ARG A 138 -12.96 7.29 7.38
N PRO A 139 -12.86 6.57 8.51
CA PRO A 139 -12.75 7.19 9.82
C PRO A 139 -11.46 8.03 9.92
N ALA A 140 -11.47 9.03 10.81
CA ALA A 140 -10.37 9.98 10.94
C ALA A 140 -8.99 9.33 11.16
N TRP A 141 -8.93 8.24 11.92
CA TRP A 141 -7.67 7.53 12.15
C TRP A 141 -7.08 6.94 10.84
N LEU A 142 -7.93 6.44 9.93
CA LEU A 142 -7.48 5.94 8.64
C LEU A 142 -6.94 7.06 7.77
N ASP A 143 -7.62 8.19 7.76
CA ASP A 143 -7.18 9.38 7.03
C ASP A 143 -5.84 9.91 7.56
N HIS A 144 -5.67 9.96 8.89
CA HIS A 144 -4.41 10.36 9.51
C HIS A 144 -3.27 9.39 9.19
N ALA A 145 -3.53 8.08 9.20
CA ALA A 145 -2.50 7.08 8.88
C ALA A 145 -2.07 7.17 7.41
N HIS A 146 -3.01 7.40 6.49
CA HIS A 146 -2.67 7.64 5.08
C HIS A 146 -1.88 8.93 4.89
N ARG A 147 -2.26 10.03 5.55
CA ARG A 147 -1.50 11.30 5.47
C ARG A 147 -0.07 11.14 5.97
N ALA A 148 0.13 10.43 7.06
CA ALA A 148 1.48 10.15 7.59
C ALA A 148 2.32 9.33 6.61
N LEU A 149 1.72 8.34 5.95
CA LEU A 149 2.38 7.57 4.92
C LEU A 149 2.70 8.44 3.69
N ASP A 150 1.75 9.23 3.22
CA ASP A 150 1.94 10.12 2.08
C ASP A 150 3.03 11.16 2.34
N GLU A 151 3.11 11.71 3.57
CA GLU A 151 4.17 12.62 3.97
C GLU A 151 5.55 11.95 3.92
N ALA A 152 5.68 10.74 4.48
CA ALA A 152 6.92 9.98 4.43
C ALA A 152 7.37 9.67 2.98
N VAL A 153 6.44 9.36 2.10
CA VAL A 153 6.73 9.14 0.67
C VAL A 153 7.09 10.46 -0.01
N ALA A 154 6.41 11.57 0.31
CA ALA A 154 6.76 12.90 -0.22
C ALA A 154 8.19 13.28 0.17
N GLU A 155 8.60 13.05 1.43
CA GLU A 155 9.98 13.26 1.89
C GLU A 155 10.99 12.43 1.08
N ALA A 156 10.65 11.18 0.79
CA ALA A 156 11.53 10.31 0.01
C ALA A 156 11.75 10.80 -1.43
N TYR A 157 10.78 11.52 -2.01
CA TYR A 157 10.94 12.21 -3.29
C TYR A 157 11.61 13.60 -3.17
N GLY A 158 11.86 14.11 -1.95
CA GLY A 158 12.31 15.48 -1.72
C GLY A 158 11.19 16.52 -1.89
N TRP A 159 9.93 16.12 -1.78
CA TRP A 159 8.75 17.00 -1.95
C TRP A 159 7.99 17.22 -0.63
N GLY A 160 8.58 16.91 0.51
CA GLY A 160 7.94 17.00 1.81
C GLY A 160 7.48 18.41 2.18
N ASP A 161 8.27 19.45 1.86
CA ASP A 161 7.86 20.83 2.13
C ASP A 161 6.62 21.24 1.35
N ASP A 162 6.55 20.89 0.07
CA ASP A 162 5.38 21.14 -0.77
C ASP A 162 4.15 20.37 -0.28
N TYR A 163 4.36 19.13 0.21
CA TYR A 163 3.28 18.33 0.80
C TYR A 163 2.71 19.01 2.04
N ARG A 164 3.56 19.45 2.98
CA ARG A 164 3.14 20.16 4.20
C ARG A 164 2.50 21.51 3.90
N ALA A 165 2.99 22.20 2.89
CA ALA A 165 2.42 23.47 2.43
C ALA A 165 1.06 23.31 1.71
N GLY A 166 0.67 22.06 1.37
CA GLY A 166 -0.59 21.78 0.66
C GLY A 166 -0.54 22.17 -0.84
N THR A 167 0.64 22.46 -1.37
CA THR A 167 0.83 22.81 -2.79
C THR A 167 0.98 21.59 -3.69
N LEU A 168 1.26 20.42 -3.11
CA LEU A 168 1.41 19.15 -3.82
C LEU A 168 0.04 18.51 -4.09
N THR A 169 -0.66 19.06 -5.07
CA THR A 169 -1.96 18.52 -5.54
C THR A 169 -1.79 17.20 -6.29
N ASP A 170 -2.90 16.47 -6.57
CA ASP A 170 -2.86 15.23 -7.37
C ASP A 170 -2.27 15.46 -8.76
N ASP A 171 -2.63 16.57 -9.40
CA ASP A 171 -2.10 16.96 -10.73
C ASP A 171 -0.60 17.24 -10.66
N GLU A 172 -0.13 17.93 -9.62
CA GLU A 172 1.29 18.23 -9.43
C GLU A 172 2.10 16.97 -9.12
N ILE A 173 1.57 16.07 -8.27
CA ILE A 173 2.16 14.74 -8.03
C ILE A 173 2.35 14.00 -9.35
N LEU A 174 1.27 13.90 -10.14
CA LEU A 174 1.30 13.18 -11.41
C LEU A 174 2.29 13.82 -12.40
N ALA A 175 2.32 15.15 -12.50
CA ALA A 175 3.24 15.87 -13.36
C ALA A 175 4.71 15.63 -12.98
N ARG A 176 5.03 15.62 -11.68
CA ARG A 176 6.39 15.34 -11.18
C ARG A 176 6.79 13.89 -11.42
N LEU A 177 5.90 12.95 -11.13
CA LEU A 177 6.15 11.52 -11.39
C LEU A 177 6.37 11.28 -12.90
N PHE A 178 5.60 11.92 -13.76
CA PHE A 178 5.76 11.79 -15.21
C PHE A 178 7.12 12.32 -15.68
N ARG A 179 7.58 13.46 -15.16
CA ARG A 179 8.93 13.98 -15.45
C ARG A 179 10.02 13.00 -15.02
N LEU A 180 9.95 12.49 -13.80
CA LEU A 180 10.91 11.47 -13.32
C LEU A 180 10.93 10.21 -14.18
N ASN A 181 9.76 9.76 -14.63
CA ASN A 181 9.68 8.61 -15.54
C ASN A 181 10.38 8.91 -16.88
N GLN A 182 10.15 10.09 -17.48
CA GLN A 182 10.78 10.49 -18.74
C GLN A 182 12.31 10.63 -18.61
N GLU A 183 12.79 11.24 -17.53
CA GLU A 183 14.22 11.39 -17.26
C GLU A 183 14.93 10.04 -17.19
N ARG A 184 14.32 9.04 -16.52
CA ARG A 184 14.88 7.68 -16.39
C ARG A 184 14.88 6.86 -17.69
N VAL A 185 13.90 7.09 -18.57
CA VAL A 185 13.86 6.43 -19.88
C VAL A 185 14.92 7.00 -20.82
N SER A 186 15.35 8.25 -20.57
CA SER A 186 16.31 8.98 -21.41
C SER A 186 17.76 8.83 -20.95
N ALA A 187 17.99 8.26 -19.77
CA ALA A 187 19.30 8.01 -19.18
C ALA A 187 19.82 6.60 -19.52
#